data_15a2ccfa9382943e6f84da7c1b23c76e
#
_entry.id   15a2ccfa9382943e6f84da7c1b23c76e
#
_cell.length_a   1.000
_cell.length_b   1.000
_cell.length_c   1.000
_cell.angle_alpha   90.00
_cell.angle_beta   90.00
_cell.angle_gamma   90.00
#
_symmetry.space_group_name_H-M   'P 1'
#
loop_
_entity.id
_entity.type
_entity.pdbx_description
1 polymer ?
#
loop_
_entity_poly.entity_id
_entity_poly.type
_entity_poly.pdbx_seq_one_letter_code
_entity_poly.pdbx_strand_id
1 'polypeptide(L)'
;AADIVPQVTWGTSPEMVLGVDARVPDPDKEKDANKRGAIERALTYMGLQPGKAINDITIDKVFIGSCTNSRIEDMREAAAVVKNLGRKVASNVKLAMVVPGSGLVKEQAEAEGLDKIFIAAGFEWREPGCSMCLAMNADRLEPGERCASTSNRNFEGRQGAGGRTHLVSPAMAAAAAVHGHFVDIRQFA
;
A
#
# COMPACT_ATOMS: atom_id res chain seq x y z
N ALA A 1 -7.90 0.31 -19.27
CA ALA A 1 -7.30 0.39 -17.89
C ALA A 1 -8.24 1.12 -16.92
N ALA A 2 -8.93 2.20 -17.36
CA ALA A 2 -9.83 2.98 -16.52
C ALA A 2 -11.03 2.20 -15.94
N ASP A 3 -11.41 1.08 -16.55
CA ASP A 3 -12.55 0.26 -16.15
C ASP A 3 -12.19 -0.86 -15.15
N ILE A 4 -10.90 -1.04 -14.85
CA ILE A 4 -10.46 -2.07 -13.89
C ILE A 4 -10.63 -1.54 -12.48
N VAL A 5 -11.37 -2.28 -11.65
CA VAL A 5 -11.49 -1.96 -10.21
C VAL A 5 -10.11 -1.99 -9.57
N PRO A 6 -9.70 -0.93 -8.85
CA PRO A 6 -8.45 -0.93 -8.11
C PRO A 6 -8.36 -2.11 -7.14
N GLN A 7 -7.22 -2.79 -7.12
CA GLN A 7 -7.02 -4.03 -6.38
C GLN A 7 -6.23 -3.80 -5.10
N VAL A 8 -6.58 -4.56 -4.06
CA VAL A 8 -5.91 -4.56 -2.75
C VAL A 8 -5.73 -6.01 -2.31
N THR A 9 -4.53 -6.39 -1.88
CA THR A 9 -4.35 -7.72 -1.27
C THR A 9 -4.89 -7.70 0.18
N TRP A 10 -5.65 -8.73 0.54
CA TRP A 10 -6.20 -8.91 1.88
C TRP A 10 -5.49 -10.02 2.68
N GLY A 11 -4.56 -10.73 2.05
CA GLY A 11 -3.76 -11.80 2.64
C GLY A 11 -2.34 -11.80 2.09
N THR A 12 -1.61 -12.89 2.31
CA THR A 12 -0.17 -13.01 2.02
C THR A 12 0.14 -13.94 0.84
N SER A 13 -0.87 -14.46 0.16
CA SER A 13 -0.75 -15.26 -1.06
C SER A 13 -1.20 -14.45 -2.28
N PRO A 14 -0.66 -14.72 -3.48
CA PRO A 14 -0.99 -13.95 -4.70
C PRO A 14 -2.47 -13.93 -5.07
N GLU A 15 -3.20 -15.01 -4.79
CA GLU A 15 -4.64 -15.14 -5.04
C GLU A 15 -5.50 -14.37 -4.04
N MET A 16 -4.93 -13.92 -2.92
CA MET A 16 -5.64 -13.19 -1.87
C MET A 16 -5.76 -11.70 -2.20
N VAL A 17 -6.40 -11.39 -3.30
CA VAL A 17 -6.61 -10.04 -3.83
C VAL A 17 -8.09 -9.79 -4.08
N LEU A 18 -8.54 -8.56 -3.85
CA LEU A 18 -9.92 -8.13 -4.04
C LEU A 18 -9.97 -6.71 -4.62
N GLY A 19 -11.08 -6.38 -5.26
CA GLY A 19 -11.39 -4.99 -5.57
C GLY A 19 -11.57 -4.15 -4.30
N VAL A 20 -11.23 -2.89 -4.37
CA VAL A 20 -11.34 -1.94 -3.24
C VAL A 20 -12.77 -1.78 -2.71
N ASP A 21 -13.76 -2.04 -3.54
CA ASP A 21 -15.20 -2.01 -3.23
C ASP A 21 -15.75 -3.35 -2.68
N ALA A 22 -14.90 -4.38 -2.60
CA ALA A 22 -15.28 -5.71 -2.14
C ALA A 22 -15.16 -5.86 -0.61
N ARG A 23 -15.53 -7.05 -0.13
CA ARG A 23 -15.45 -7.43 1.29
C ARG A 23 -14.55 -8.64 1.46
N VAL A 24 -13.82 -8.65 2.55
CA VAL A 24 -12.95 -9.76 2.98
C VAL A 24 -13.78 -11.05 3.06
N PRO A 25 -13.28 -12.18 2.53
CA PRO A 25 -14.01 -13.44 2.52
C PRO A 25 -14.39 -13.91 3.91
N ASP A 26 -15.50 -14.61 3.96
CA ASP A 26 -16.01 -15.28 5.15
C ASP A 26 -15.69 -16.78 5.04
N PRO A 27 -14.83 -17.33 5.93
CA PRO A 27 -14.45 -18.74 5.88
C PRO A 27 -15.63 -19.68 6.03
N ASP A 28 -16.70 -19.28 6.74
CA ASP A 28 -17.90 -20.11 6.93
C ASP A 28 -18.68 -20.34 5.63
N LYS A 29 -18.46 -19.50 4.63
CA LYS A 29 -19.07 -19.62 3.30
C LYS A 29 -18.24 -20.48 2.33
N GLU A 30 -16.99 -20.82 2.69
CA GLU A 30 -16.12 -21.63 1.84
C GLU A 30 -16.37 -23.12 2.11
N LYS A 31 -16.68 -23.86 1.02
CA LYS A 31 -17.00 -25.28 1.09
C LYS A 31 -15.76 -26.18 1.13
N ASP A 32 -14.68 -25.74 0.49
CA ASP A 32 -13.41 -26.47 0.47
C ASP A 32 -12.68 -26.25 1.81
N ALA A 33 -12.42 -27.34 2.51
CA ALA A 33 -11.77 -27.30 3.84
C ALA A 33 -10.36 -26.71 3.80
N ASN A 34 -9.59 -26.96 2.72
CA ASN A 34 -8.23 -26.42 2.58
C ASN A 34 -8.27 -24.91 2.34
N LYS A 35 -9.16 -24.46 1.47
CA LYS A 35 -9.37 -23.02 1.21
C LYS A 35 -9.88 -22.30 2.44
N ARG A 36 -10.84 -22.91 3.17
CA ARG A 36 -11.34 -22.37 4.45
C ARG A 36 -10.19 -22.17 5.43
N GLY A 37 -9.36 -23.18 5.67
CA GLY A 37 -8.21 -23.08 6.55
C GLY A 37 -7.18 -22.04 6.09
N ALA A 38 -7.00 -21.85 4.80
CA ALA A 38 -6.13 -20.78 4.25
C ALA A 38 -6.71 -19.39 4.53
N ILE A 39 -8.02 -19.19 4.36
CA ILE A 39 -8.71 -17.94 4.69
C ILE A 39 -8.59 -17.64 6.19
N GLU A 40 -8.87 -18.60 7.06
CA GLU A 40 -8.77 -18.42 8.52
C GLU A 40 -7.36 -17.99 8.97
N ARG A 41 -6.32 -18.64 8.44
CA ARG A 41 -4.92 -18.25 8.72
C ARG A 41 -4.61 -16.84 8.24
N ALA A 42 -5.02 -16.51 7.02
CA ALA A 42 -4.80 -15.17 6.45
C ALA A 42 -5.51 -14.09 7.28
N LEU A 43 -6.77 -14.30 7.66
CA LEU A 43 -7.53 -13.37 8.50
C LEU A 43 -6.89 -13.18 9.87
N THR A 44 -6.43 -14.26 10.47
CA THR A 44 -5.74 -14.25 11.78
C THR A 44 -4.46 -13.42 11.69
N TYR A 45 -3.60 -13.71 10.69
CA TYR A 45 -2.35 -12.98 10.50
C TYR A 45 -2.60 -11.49 10.18
N MET A 46 -3.48 -11.22 9.24
CA MET A 46 -3.82 -9.87 8.82
C MET A 46 -4.70 -9.12 9.82
N GLY A 47 -5.20 -9.78 10.88
CA GLY A 47 -6.08 -9.19 11.88
C GLY A 47 -7.34 -8.58 11.25
N LEU A 48 -7.93 -9.28 10.28
CA LEU A 48 -9.14 -8.86 9.58
C LEU A 48 -10.33 -9.69 10.06
N GLN A 49 -11.49 -9.05 10.09
CA GLN A 49 -12.75 -9.75 10.36
C GLN A 49 -13.40 -10.20 9.04
N PRO A 50 -14.03 -11.38 9.01
CA PRO A 50 -14.86 -11.79 7.88
C PRO A 50 -15.87 -10.71 7.51
N GLY A 51 -16.07 -10.47 6.20
CA GLY A 51 -17.02 -9.49 5.71
C GLY A 51 -16.62 -8.02 5.89
N LYS A 52 -15.46 -7.72 6.46
CA LYS A 52 -14.92 -6.34 6.54
C LYS A 52 -14.80 -5.75 5.13
N ALA A 53 -15.32 -4.57 4.91
CA ALA A 53 -15.14 -3.89 3.63
C ALA A 53 -13.67 -3.45 3.47
N ILE A 54 -13.11 -3.61 2.28
CA ILE A 54 -11.71 -3.24 2.00
C ILE A 54 -11.48 -1.75 2.24
N ASN A 55 -12.41 -0.91 1.81
CA ASN A 55 -12.33 0.55 2.00
C ASN A 55 -12.47 1.02 3.46
N ASP A 56 -12.91 0.14 4.38
CA ASP A 56 -12.94 0.43 5.83
C ASP A 56 -11.65 0.00 6.55
N ILE A 57 -10.67 -0.53 5.82
CA ILE A 57 -9.38 -0.93 6.40
C ILE A 57 -8.50 0.30 6.56
N THR A 58 -8.27 0.70 7.81
CA THR A 58 -7.33 1.78 8.16
C THR A 58 -5.89 1.31 8.07
N ILE A 59 -4.97 2.22 7.77
CA ILE A 59 -3.54 1.95 7.62
C ILE A 59 -2.71 2.79 8.59
N ASP A 60 -1.59 2.25 9.04
CA ASP A 60 -0.64 2.91 9.93
C ASP A 60 0.54 3.51 9.17
N LYS A 61 0.97 2.85 8.08
CA LYS A 61 2.11 3.29 7.27
C LYS A 61 1.82 3.14 5.78
N VAL A 62 2.51 3.92 4.97
CA VAL A 62 2.46 3.86 3.51
C VAL A 62 3.88 3.79 2.97
N PHE A 63 4.09 2.86 2.05
CA PHE A 63 5.34 2.68 1.34
C PHE A 63 5.13 2.74 -0.17
N ILE A 64 5.61 3.80 -0.81
CA ILE A 64 5.69 3.92 -2.26
C ILE A 64 7.15 3.72 -2.64
N GLY A 65 7.47 2.55 -3.18
CA GLY A 65 8.85 2.15 -3.43
C GLY A 65 8.93 0.81 -4.14
N SER A 66 10.09 0.22 -4.10
CA SER A 66 10.54 -0.99 -4.77
C SER A 66 11.11 -0.74 -6.18
N CYS A 67 12.03 -1.63 -6.60
CA CYS A 67 12.69 -1.53 -7.91
C CYS A 67 11.73 -1.69 -9.12
N THR A 68 10.55 -2.23 -8.91
CA THR A 68 9.55 -2.50 -9.97
C THR A 68 8.39 -1.50 -10.00
N ASN A 69 8.08 -0.85 -8.88
CA ASN A 69 6.88 -0.01 -8.71
C ASN A 69 7.22 1.40 -8.21
N SER A 70 8.41 1.89 -8.52
CA SER A 70 8.83 3.27 -8.27
C SER A 70 9.68 3.80 -9.42
N ARG A 71 9.28 3.51 -10.66
CA ARG A 71 9.77 4.14 -11.87
C ARG A 71 9.22 5.56 -11.95
N ILE A 72 9.73 6.34 -12.88
CA ILE A 72 9.29 7.75 -13.00
C ILE A 72 7.79 7.88 -13.29
N GLU A 73 7.22 6.95 -14.07
CA GLU A 73 5.79 6.91 -14.36
C GLU A 73 4.97 6.67 -13.09
N ASP A 74 5.41 5.73 -12.26
CA ASP A 74 4.78 5.40 -10.98
C ASP A 74 4.82 6.60 -10.03
N MET A 75 5.94 7.33 -9.99
CA MET A 75 6.09 8.56 -9.19
C MET A 75 5.18 9.68 -9.69
N ARG A 76 5.08 9.87 -11.01
CA ARG A 76 4.18 10.86 -11.61
C ARG A 76 2.72 10.57 -11.29
N GLU A 77 2.30 9.31 -11.43
CA GLU A 77 0.93 8.88 -11.13
C GLU A 77 0.59 9.12 -9.66
N ALA A 78 1.44 8.68 -8.74
CA ALA A 78 1.24 8.88 -7.31
C ALA A 78 1.23 10.38 -6.93
N ALA A 79 2.15 11.18 -7.48
CA ALA A 79 2.20 12.62 -7.24
C ALA A 79 0.96 13.34 -7.80
N ALA A 80 0.45 12.92 -8.95
CA ALA A 80 -0.78 13.48 -9.52
C ALA A 80 -1.98 13.25 -8.59
N VAL A 81 -2.11 12.06 -8.01
CA VAL A 81 -3.16 11.75 -7.04
C VAL A 81 -3.04 12.65 -5.81
N VAL A 82 -1.84 12.76 -5.22
CA VAL A 82 -1.60 13.63 -4.05
C VAL A 82 -1.96 15.08 -4.36
N LYS A 83 -1.54 15.58 -5.52
CA LYS A 83 -1.81 16.96 -5.97
C LYS A 83 -3.30 17.20 -6.18
N ASN A 84 -4.00 16.28 -6.85
CA ASN A 84 -5.43 16.41 -7.13
C ASN A 84 -6.28 16.37 -5.86
N LEU A 85 -5.91 15.54 -4.88
CA LEU A 85 -6.58 15.49 -3.59
C LEU A 85 -6.33 16.76 -2.75
N GLY A 86 -5.20 17.43 -2.91
CA GLY A 86 -4.90 18.72 -2.27
C GLY A 86 -4.89 18.68 -0.74
N ARG A 87 -4.70 17.49 -0.15
CA ARG A 87 -4.73 17.26 1.30
C ARG A 87 -3.39 16.70 1.77
N LYS A 88 -3.13 16.83 3.06
CA LYS A 88 -1.98 16.20 3.71
C LYS A 88 -2.25 14.74 4.04
N VAL A 89 -1.18 14.01 4.33
CA VAL A 89 -1.22 12.67 4.90
C VAL A 89 -2.13 12.67 6.14
N ALA A 90 -3.00 11.67 6.23
CA ALA A 90 -3.98 11.56 7.30
C ALA A 90 -3.31 11.39 8.67
N SER A 91 -3.93 11.92 9.71
CA SER A 91 -3.35 11.94 11.07
C SER A 91 -3.16 10.57 11.71
N ASN A 92 -3.88 9.55 11.25
CA ASN A 92 -3.69 8.17 11.71
C ASN A 92 -2.51 7.48 11.03
N VAL A 93 -1.99 8.00 9.91
CA VAL A 93 -0.82 7.45 9.21
C VAL A 93 0.44 7.97 9.89
N LYS A 94 1.12 7.08 10.59
CA LYS A 94 2.34 7.38 11.36
C LYS A 94 3.54 7.72 10.47
N LEU A 95 3.58 7.11 9.27
CA LEU A 95 4.67 7.28 8.31
C LEU A 95 4.17 7.01 6.90
N ALA A 96 4.36 7.97 6.02
CA ALA A 96 4.20 7.80 4.58
C ALA A 96 5.54 8.13 3.91
N MET A 97 6.13 7.14 3.22
CA MET A 97 7.43 7.32 2.58
C MET A 97 7.39 7.03 1.08
N VAL A 98 8.22 7.76 0.36
CA VAL A 98 8.45 7.58 -1.07
C VAL A 98 9.93 7.30 -1.31
N VAL A 99 10.22 6.17 -1.94
CA VAL A 99 11.57 5.69 -2.22
C VAL A 99 11.71 5.51 -3.74
N PRO A 100 12.37 6.42 -4.47
CA PRO A 100 12.60 6.27 -5.90
C PRO A 100 13.34 4.98 -6.24
N GLY A 101 13.04 4.38 -7.40
CA GLY A 101 13.56 3.08 -7.79
C GLY A 101 15.06 3.05 -8.13
N SER A 102 15.65 4.21 -8.41
CA SER A 102 17.10 4.39 -8.67
C SER A 102 17.51 5.84 -8.52
N GLY A 103 18.82 6.11 -8.49
CA GLY A 103 19.34 7.49 -8.50
C GLY A 103 18.86 8.30 -9.68
N LEU A 104 18.85 7.73 -10.88
CA LEU A 104 18.36 8.42 -12.09
C LEU A 104 16.88 8.78 -11.99
N VAL A 105 16.06 7.88 -11.44
CA VAL A 105 14.63 8.17 -11.21
C VAL A 105 14.48 9.29 -10.18
N LYS A 106 15.30 9.29 -9.12
CA LYS A 106 15.30 10.36 -8.10
C LYS A 106 15.64 11.71 -8.73
N GLU A 107 16.76 11.79 -9.46
CA GLU A 107 17.18 13.02 -10.14
C GLU A 107 16.10 13.56 -11.08
N GLN A 108 15.48 12.68 -11.88
CA GLN A 108 14.40 13.06 -12.77
C GLN A 108 13.17 13.52 -12.01
N ALA A 109 12.75 12.83 -10.97
CA ALA A 109 11.60 13.19 -10.15
C ALA A 109 11.79 14.56 -9.46
N GLU A 110 12.99 14.83 -8.95
CA GLU A 110 13.36 16.11 -8.37
C GLU A 110 13.40 17.25 -9.42
N ALA A 111 13.93 16.98 -10.61
CA ALA A 111 13.90 17.94 -11.72
C ALA A 111 12.46 18.30 -12.15
N GLU A 112 11.54 17.36 -12.06
CA GLU A 112 10.10 17.55 -12.32
C GLU A 112 9.34 18.13 -11.11
N GLY A 113 9.98 18.25 -9.94
CA GLY A 113 9.37 18.78 -8.70
C GLY A 113 8.40 17.84 -8.02
N LEU A 114 8.45 16.52 -8.31
CA LEU A 114 7.57 15.52 -7.70
C LEU A 114 7.87 15.35 -6.21
N ASP A 115 9.12 15.46 -5.81
CA ASP A 115 9.58 15.48 -4.42
C ASP A 115 8.87 16.55 -3.60
N LYS A 116 8.74 17.75 -4.15
CA LYS A 116 8.08 18.89 -3.50
C LYS A 116 6.60 18.63 -3.25
N ILE A 117 5.93 17.94 -4.18
CA ILE A 117 4.50 17.55 -4.03
C ILE A 117 4.35 16.59 -2.85
N PHE A 118 5.18 15.55 -2.78
CA PHE A 118 5.15 14.57 -1.70
C PHE A 118 5.50 15.19 -0.34
N ILE A 119 6.59 15.95 -0.27
CA ILE A 119 7.04 16.62 0.97
C ILE A 119 5.98 17.59 1.47
N ALA A 120 5.40 18.42 0.59
CA ALA A 120 4.34 19.36 0.95
C ALA A 120 3.09 18.67 1.52
N ALA A 121 2.80 17.44 1.05
CA ALA A 121 1.70 16.63 1.57
C ALA A 121 2.05 15.88 2.87
N GLY A 122 3.32 15.87 3.30
CA GLY A 122 3.76 15.21 4.53
C GLY A 122 4.33 13.82 4.35
N PHE A 123 4.70 13.44 3.12
CA PHE A 123 5.48 12.23 2.87
C PHE A 123 6.96 12.48 3.15
N GLU A 124 7.66 11.45 3.58
CA GLU A 124 9.11 11.44 3.62
C GLU A 124 9.69 11.04 2.27
N TRP A 125 10.47 11.91 1.66
CA TRP A 125 11.24 11.64 0.44
C TRP A 125 12.58 11.02 0.80
N ARG A 126 12.83 9.82 0.32
CA ARG A 126 13.98 8.99 0.74
C ARG A 126 14.99 8.80 -0.39
N GLU A 127 16.19 8.36 0.00
CA GLU A 127 17.19 7.90 -0.95
C GLU A 127 16.79 6.55 -1.58
N PRO A 128 17.16 6.31 -2.85
CA PRO A 128 16.93 5.01 -3.49
C PRO A 128 17.56 3.88 -2.71
N GLY A 129 16.78 2.80 -2.53
CA GLY A 129 17.24 1.63 -1.79
C GLY A 129 16.10 0.66 -1.46
N CYS A 130 16.41 -0.42 -0.77
CA CYS A 130 15.40 -1.43 -0.41
C CYS A 130 14.45 -0.92 0.68
N SER A 131 14.93 -0.09 1.63
CA SER A 131 14.11 0.51 2.68
C SER A 131 13.11 -0.49 3.27
N MET A 132 11.86 -0.08 3.46
CA MET A 132 10.79 -0.94 3.99
C MET A 132 10.43 -2.13 3.08
N CYS A 133 10.87 -2.18 1.82
CA CYS A 133 10.54 -3.30 0.93
C CYS A 133 10.93 -4.68 1.47
N LEU A 134 12.01 -4.76 2.27
CA LEU A 134 12.53 -5.99 2.89
C LEU A 134 12.76 -5.87 4.40
N ALA A 135 12.47 -4.73 4.99
CA ALA A 135 12.72 -4.45 6.41
C ALA A 135 14.18 -4.75 6.87
N MET A 136 15.15 -4.49 5.98
CA MET A 136 16.56 -4.74 6.26
C MET A 136 17.25 -3.64 7.06
N ASN A 137 16.53 -2.57 7.38
CA ASN A 137 16.97 -1.42 8.14
C ASN A 137 15.92 -1.03 9.21
N ALA A 138 16.03 0.15 9.76
CA ALA A 138 15.08 0.68 10.75
C ALA A 138 13.67 0.93 10.16
N ASP A 139 13.55 1.05 8.83
CA ASP A 139 12.27 1.23 8.16
C ASP A 139 11.53 -0.11 8.07
N ARG A 140 10.74 -0.40 9.09
CA ARG A 140 9.95 -1.63 9.19
C ARG A 140 8.60 -1.39 9.84
N LEU A 141 7.72 -2.37 9.69
CA LEU A 141 6.47 -2.43 10.44
C LEU A 141 6.72 -3.04 11.82
N GLU A 142 6.13 -2.46 12.83
CA GLU A 142 5.98 -3.10 14.13
C GLU A 142 4.86 -4.17 14.08
N PRO A 143 4.88 -5.15 15.00
CA PRO A 143 3.84 -6.17 15.05
C PRO A 143 2.44 -5.56 15.12
N GLY A 144 1.57 -6.00 14.21
CA GLY A 144 0.19 -5.51 14.11
C GLY A 144 0.00 -4.24 13.27
N GLU A 145 1.06 -3.49 12.97
CA GLU A 145 0.96 -2.33 12.08
C GLU A 145 0.59 -2.74 10.66
N ARG A 146 -0.19 -1.90 10.01
CA ARG A 146 -0.76 -2.13 8.68
C ARG A 146 -0.18 -1.14 7.68
N CYS A 147 0.29 -1.66 6.54
CA CYS A 147 0.91 -0.85 5.49
C CYS A 147 0.19 -1.01 4.15
N ALA A 148 -0.11 0.11 3.50
CA ALA A 148 -0.37 0.15 2.06
C ALA A 148 0.97 0.24 1.33
N SER A 149 1.32 -0.76 0.54
CA SER A 149 2.66 -0.93 -0.01
C SER A 149 2.66 -1.21 -1.50
N THR A 150 3.59 -0.61 -2.22
CA THR A 150 3.86 -0.91 -3.63
C THR A 150 4.96 -1.95 -3.82
N SER A 151 5.31 -2.69 -2.79
CA SER A 151 6.25 -3.82 -2.88
C SER A 151 5.80 -4.83 -3.94
N ASN A 152 6.76 -5.51 -4.57
CA ASN A 152 6.49 -6.47 -5.64
C ASN A 152 6.07 -7.87 -5.15
N ARG A 153 6.15 -8.14 -3.86
CA ARG A 153 5.76 -9.41 -3.22
C ARG A 153 5.26 -9.17 -1.82
N ASN A 154 4.39 -10.09 -1.36
CA ASN A 154 3.98 -10.18 0.03
C ASN A 154 4.17 -11.61 0.56
N PHE A 155 4.57 -11.70 1.80
CA PHE A 155 4.58 -12.89 2.65
C PHE A 155 4.66 -12.45 4.12
N GLU A 156 4.35 -13.34 5.03
CA GLU A 156 4.37 -13.04 6.45
C GLU A 156 5.74 -12.53 6.90
N GLY A 157 5.76 -11.36 7.54
CA GLY A 157 6.98 -10.72 8.05
C GLY A 157 7.85 -9.98 7.03
N ARG A 158 7.45 -9.88 5.75
CA ARG A 158 8.29 -9.24 4.73
C ARG A 158 8.72 -7.81 5.08
N GLN A 159 7.81 -7.00 5.59
CA GLN A 159 8.08 -5.62 5.98
C GLN A 159 8.30 -5.45 7.50
N GLY A 160 8.53 -6.54 8.21
CA GLY A 160 8.70 -6.60 9.67
C GLY A 160 7.91 -7.76 10.28
N ALA A 161 8.45 -8.38 11.32
CA ALA A 161 7.80 -9.49 12.01
C ALA A 161 6.40 -9.08 12.54
N GLY A 162 5.35 -9.83 12.16
CA GLY A 162 3.97 -9.50 12.52
C GLY A 162 3.37 -8.28 11.83
N GLY A 163 4.10 -7.65 10.90
CA GLY A 163 3.62 -6.55 10.07
C GLY A 163 2.58 -7.03 9.05
N ARG A 164 1.57 -6.21 8.78
CA ARG A 164 0.41 -6.52 7.94
C ARG A 164 0.46 -5.69 6.66
N THR A 165 0.97 -6.28 5.60
CA THR A 165 1.16 -5.61 4.32
C THR A 165 -0.01 -5.86 3.38
N HIS A 166 -0.55 -4.79 2.80
CA HIS A 166 -1.48 -4.81 1.67
C HIS A 166 -0.77 -4.28 0.44
N LEU A 167 -0.68 -5.09 -0.62
CA LEU A 167 -0.14 -4.63 -1.90
C LEU A 167 -1.20 -3.84 -2.66
N VAL A 168 -0.78 -2.70 -3.17
CA VAL A 168 -1.60 -1.77 -3.95
C VAL A 168 -0.77 -1.09 -5.04
N SER A 169 -1.42 -0.42 -6.00
CA SER A 169 -0.72 0.42 -6.97
C SER A 169 -0.17 1.70 -6.33
N PRO A 170 0.81 2.39 -6.96
CA PRO A 170 1.32 3.68 -6.48
C PRO A 170 0.24 4.72 -6.24
N ALA A 171 -0.72 4.84 -7.18
CA ALA A 171 -1.88 5.73 -7.03
C ALA A 171 -2.74 5.39 -5.81
N MET A 172 -3.02 4.09 -5.60
CA MET A 172 -3.78 3.61 -4.44
C MET A 172 -3.06 3.86 -3.13
N ALA A 173 -1.73 3.65 -3.09
CA ALA A 173 -0.92 3.94 -1.91
C ALA A 173 -0.94 5.43 -1.57
N ALA A 174 -0.80 6.30 -2.58
CA ALA A 174 -0.86 7.75 -2.42
C ALA A 174 -2.23 8.20 -1.88
N ALA A 175 -3.32 7.70 -2.45
CA ALA A 175 -4.67 8.01 -1.99
C ALA A 175 -4.92 7.50 -0.57
N ALA A 176 -4.46 6.28 -0.25
CA ALA A 176 -4.58 5.70 1.08
C ALA A 176 -3.82 6.51 2.14
N ALA A 177 -2.65 7.07 1.81
CA ALA A 177 -1.91 7.95 2.71
C ALA A 177 -2.71 9.19 3.10
N VAL A 178 -3.39 9.81 2.13
CA VAL A 178 -4.16 11.04 2.34
C VAL A 178 -5.48 10.78 3.07
N HIS A 179 -6.10 9.63 2.84
CA HIS A 179 -7.38 9.27 3.47
C HIS A 179 -7.23 8.49 4.79
N GLY A 180 -6.08 7.85 5.03
CA GLY A 180 -5.84 7.00 6.20
C GLY A 180 -6.45 5.61 6.12
N HIS A 181 -7.10 5.27 5.01
CA HIS A 181 -7.72 3.98 4.67
C HIS A 181 -7.74 3.77 3.16
N PHE A 182 -8.07 2.57 2.69
CA PHE A 182 -8.19 2.33 1.26
C PHE A 182 -9.42 3.04 0.67
N VAL A 183 -9.24 3.62 -0.51
CA VAL A 183 -10.29 4.34 -1.24
C VAL A 183 -10.27 3.98 -2.72
N ASP A 184 -11.39 4.12 -3.38
CA ASP A 184 -11.50 3.92 -4.83
C ASP A 184 -11.00 5.17 -5.56
N ILE A 185 -9.83 5.08 -6.15
CA ILE A 185 -9.18 6.20 -6.85
C ILE A 185 -9.96 6.66 -8.10
N ARG A 186 -10.85 5.83 -8.65
CA ARG A 186 -11.71 6.21 -9.78
C ARG A 186 -12.67 7.36 -9.42
N GLN A 187 -12.91 7.57 -8.13
CA GLN A 187 -13.76 8.66 -7.64
C GLN A 187 -13.05 10.03 -7.68
N PHE A 188 -11.73 10.04 -7.91
CA PHE A 188 -10.89 11.25 -7.86
C PHE A 188 -10.12 11.49 -9.18
N ALA A 189 -10.38 10.68 -10.22
CA ALA A 189 -9.74 10.77 -11.53
C ALA A 189 -10.41 11.85 -12.41
#